data_74a404d0d37a2017d85e6d8c888cd42f
#
_entry.id   74a404d0d37a2017d85e6d8c888cd42f
#
_cell.length_a   1.000
_cell.length_b   1.000
_cell.length_c   1.000
_cell.angle_alpha   90.00
_cell.angle_beta   90.00
_cell.angle_gamma   90.00
#
_symmetry.space_group_name_H-M   'P 1'
#
loop_
_entity.id
_entity.type
_entity.pdbx_description
1 polymer ?
#
loop_
_entity_poly.entity_id
_entity_poly.type
_entity_poly.pdbx_seq_one_letter_code
_entity_poly.pdbx_strand_id
1 'polypeptide(L)'
;MVVAVVLIFAFLANSFMATGIKSNGSTSTTSTTTGQLANNGNSGSQIQQPSSDIYIKALNRFSYNPQQVTVKKGQLTKIHFTAESNVGCGRQLVVYGMNLNAVSKNGEEQVIEFTPQKEGTFEYNCGMRMMKPGKLVVVP
;
A
#
# COMPACT_ATOMS: atom_id res chain seq x y z
N MET A 1 -50.70 -2.51 -9.74
CA MET A 1 -50.13 -1.42 -10.53
C MET A 1 -48.64 -1.49 -10.41
N VAL A 2 -48.00 -2.06 -11.41
CA VAL A 2 -46.53 -2.28 -11.45
C VAL A 2 -45.98 -1.22 -12.42
N VAL A 3 -45.12 -0.34 -11.95
CA VAL A 3 -44.41 0.60 -12.80
C VAL A 3 -42.96 0.12 -12.88
N ALA A 4 -42.64 -0.50 -14.00
CA ALA A 4 -41.30 -0.87 -14.35
C ALA A 4 -40.59 0.36 -14.94
N VAL A 5 -39.53 0.84 -14.28
CA VAL A 5 -38.65 1.85 -14.86
C VAL A 5 -37.41 1.13 -15.39
N VAL A 6 -37.37 0.96 -16.69
CA VAL A 6 -36.21 0.46 -17.41
C VAL A 6 -35.32 1.65 -17.74
N LEU A 7 -34.19 1.78 -17.07
CA LEU A 7 -33.13 2.72 -17.43
C LEU A 7 -32.13 2.02 -18.34
N ILE A 8 -32.21 2.34 -19.61
CA ILE A 8 -31.24 1.94 -20.64
C ILE A 8 -30.06 2.89 -20.55
N PHE A 9 -28.91 2.40 -20.04
CA PHE A 9 -27.65 3.10 -20.20
C PHE A 9 -26.99 2.72 -21.50
N ALA A 10 -26.99 3.69 -22.43
CA ALA A 10 -26.25 3.60 -23.65
C ALA A 10 -24.76 3.70 -23.42
N PHE A 11 -24.01 2.63 -23.73
CA PHE A 11 -22.56 2.63 -23.78
C PHE A 11 -22.10 3.39 -25.03
N LEU A 12 -21.48 4.54 -24.82
CA LEU A 12 -20.70 5.21 -25.87
C LEU A 12 -19.27 4.61 -25.85
N ALA A 13 -19.04 3.74 -26.81
CA ALA A 13 -17.73 3.26 -27.16
C ALA A 13 -16.94 4.37 -27.84
N ASN A 14 -15.87 4.85 -27.24
CA ASN A 14 -14.95 5.78 -27.86
C ASN A 14 -13.76 5.00 -28.39
N SER A 15 -13.80 4.73 -29.69
CA SER A 15 -12.67 4.15 -30.45
C SER A 15 -11.66 5.23 -30.73
N PHE A 16 -10.47 5.14 -30.17
CA PHE A 16 -9.34 5.96 -30.53
C PHE A 16 -8.43 5.17 -31.46
N MET A 17 -8.41 5.57 -32.73
CA MET A 17 -7.52 5.04 -33.76
C MET A 17 -6.09 5.56 -33.52
N ALA A 18 -5.16 4.65 -33.38
CA ALA A 18 -3.75 4.94 -33.44
C ALA A 18 -3.27 4.95 -34.88
N THR A 19 -2.77 6.08 -35.33
CA THR A 19 -2.10 6.25 -36.64
C THR A 19 -0.62 5.98 -36.44
N GLY A 20 -0.08 5.05 -37.22
CA GLY A 20 1.31 4.68 -37.22
C GLY A 20 2.22 5.70 -37.85
N ILE A 21 3.45 5.77 -37.36
CA ILE A 21 4.59 6.36 -38.08
C ILE A 21 5.75 5.37 -38.06
N LYS A 22 6.09 4.89 -39.24
CA LYS A 22 7.34 4.22 -39.57
C LYS A 22 8.46 5.27 -39.67
N SER A 23 9.65 4.98 -39.15
CA SER A 23 10.88 5.25 -39.88
C SER A 23 12.08 4.52 -39.30
N ASN A 24 12.65 3.89 -40.14
CA ASN A 24 13.99 3.29 -40.40
C ASN A 24 15.19 3.97 -39.76
N GLY A 25 16.20 3.09 -39.54
CA GLY A 25 17.59 3.51 -39.75
C GLY A 25 18.55 3.03 -38.69
N SER A 26 19.08 1.88 -38.90
CA SER A 26 20.50 1.46 -39.01
C SER A 26 21.60 2.16 -38.23
N THR A 27 22.43 1.27 -37.71
CA THR A 27 23.91 1.27 -37.69
C THR A 27 24.56 1.55 -36.34
N SER A 28 25.08 0.44 -35.85
CA SER A 28 26.25 0.21 -34.99
C SER A 28 27.21 1.38 -34.75
N THR A 29 27.71 1.53 -33.53
CA THR A 29 29.14 1.37 -33.23
C THR A 29 29.39 1.48 -31.72
N THR A 30 30.20 0.57 -31.23
CA THR A 30 30.89 0.46 -29.95
C THR A 30 31.53 1.77 -29.49
N SER A 31 31.39 2.12 -28.21
CA SER A 31 32.52 2.60 -27.38
C SER A 31 32.06 2.95 -25.97
N THR A 32 32.65 2.30 -25.03
CA THR A 32 33.06 2.60 -23.66
C THR A 32 33.06 4.08 -23.29
N THR A 33 32.57 4.36 -22.10
CA THR A 33 33.12 5.26 -21.09
C THR A 33 32.05 6.13 -20.39
N THR A 34 31.95 5.89 -19.10
CA THR A 34 31.80 6.86 -18.00
C THR A 34 30.91 8.09 -18.22
N GLY A 35 29.95 8.21 -17.33
CA GLY A 35 29.64 9.55 -16.83
C GLY A 35 28.30 10.13 -17.22
N GLN A 36 27.50 10.27 -16.21
CA GLN A 36 26.61 11.40 -15.98
C GLN A 36 25.38 11.62 -16.86
N LEU A 37 24.27 11.53 -16.12
CA LEU A 37 23.22 12.57 -16.04
C LEU A 37 22.79 13.24 -17.35
N ALA A 38 21.63 12.92 -17.77
CA ALA A 38 20.71 13.95 -18.21
C ALA A 38 19.29 13.48 -18.01
N ASN A 39 18.80 13.86 -16.92
CA ASN A 39 17.42 14.10 -16.66
C ASN A 39 16.88 15.10 -17.68
N ASN A 40 15.79 14.80 -18.34
CA ASN A 40 14.87 15.86 -18.70
C ASN A 40 13.50 15.30 -19.04
N GLY A 41 12.54 15.64 -18.22
CA GLY A 41 11.15 15.34 -18.45
C GLY A 41 10.31 15.80 -17.28
N ASN A 42 10.27 17.10 -17.13
CA ASN A 42 9.25 17.89 -16.45
C ASN A 42 7.95 17.12 -16.14
N SER A 43 7.66 16.95 -14.88
CA SER A 43 6.31 17.05 -14.37
C SER A 43 6.33 17.20 -12.85
N GLY A 44 5.79 18.32 -12.38
CA GLY A 44 5.23 18.52 -11.06
C GLY A 44 6.04 17.92 -9.91
N SER A 45 6.82 18.74 -9.23
CA SER A 45 7.42 18.40 -7.93
C SER A 45 6.35 17.95 -6.94
N GLN A 46 5.98 16.70 -7.02
CA GLN A 46 5.55 15.99 -5.83
C GLN A 46 6.84 15.70 -5.07
N ILE A 47 7.07 16.45 -4.02
CA ILE A 47 8.04 16.08 -3.00
C ILE A 47 7.57 14.74 -2.49
N GLN A 48 8.07 13.66 -3.05
CA GLN A 48 7.86 12.32 -2.51
C GLN A 48 8.62 12.28 -1.20
N GLN A 49 7.88 12.59 -0.14
CA GLN A 49 8.36 12.37 1.21
C GLN A 49 8.73 10.89 1.29
N PRO A 50 9.94 10.54 1.74
CA PRO A 50 10.35 9.17 1.85
C PRO A 50 9.33 8.42 2.70
N SER A 51 8.64 7.48 2.09
CA SER A 51 7.69 6.60 2.78
C SER A 51 8.40 5.32 3.20
N SER A 52 8.00 4.76 4.31
CA SER A 52 8.42 3.43 4.70
C SER A 52 7.23 2.48 4.62
N ASP A 53 7.42 1.36 3.94
CA ASP A 53 6.41 0.33 3.80
C ASP A 53 6.69 -0.79 4.80
N ILE A 54 5.71 -1.16 5.59
CA ILE A 54 5.79 -2.27 6.53
C ILE A 54 4.66 -3.26 6.25
N TYR A 55 4.98 -4.52 6.32
CA TYR A 55 4.07 -5.61 6.01
C TYR A 55 3.75 -6.38 7.28
N ILE A 56 2.47 -6.50 7.61
CA ILE A 56 1.99 -7.24 8.78
C ILE A 56 0.98 -8.29 8.32
N LYS A 57 1.22 -9.53 8.67
CA LYS A 57 0.33 -10.64 8.35
C LYS A 57 -0.21 -11.29 9.63
N ALA A 58 -1.52 -11.44 9.73
CA ALA A 58 -2.13 -12.23 10.78
C ALA A 58 -2.09 -13.71 10.41
N LEU A 59 -1.61 -14.54 11.31
CA LEU A 59 -1.44 -15.98 11.14
C LEU A 59 -2.52 -16.76 11.89
N ASN A 60 -2.89 -17.92 11.38
CA ASN A 60 -3.89 -18.82 12.01
C ASN A 60 -3.45 -19.38 13.37
N ARG A 61 -2.20 -19.15 13.77
CA ARG A 61 -1.65 -19.50 15.10
C ARG A 61 -1.91 -18.43 16.16
N PHE A 62 -2.88 -17.57 15.97
CA PHE A 62 -3.20 -16.45 16.86
C PHE A 62 -2.03 -15.49 17.10
N SER A 63 -1.25 -15.23 16.08
CA SER A 63 -0.09 -14.33 16.12
C SER A 63 0.02 -13.48 14.86
N TYR A 64 0.85 -12.45 14.91
CA TYR A 64 1.22 -11.63 13.76
C TYR A 64 2.66 -11.92 13.33
N ASN A 65 2.94 -11.69 12.07
CA ASN A 65 4.29 -11.72 11.51
C ASN A 65 4.54 -10.42 10.70
N PRO A 66 5.59 -9.67 11.00
CA PRO A 66 6.46 -9.77 12.17
C PRO A 66 5.74 -9.44 13.48
N GLN A 67 6.32 -9.80 14.62
CA GLN A 67 5.80 -9.41 15.95
C GLN A 67 6.27 -8.03 16.42
N GLN A 68 7.25 -7.47 15.73
CA GLN A 68 7.74 -6.11 15.97
C GLN A 68 8.10 -5.46 14.65
N VAL A 69 7.68 -4.23 14.49
CA VAL A 69 8.05 -3.34 13.39
C VAL A 69 8.58 -2.03 13.97
N THR A 70 9.52 -1.41 13.26
CA THR A 70 10.10 -0.12 13.67
C THR A 70 9.90 0.91 12.58
N VAL A 71 9.45 2.08 12.94
CA VAL A 71 9.19 3.22 12.05
C VAL A 71 9.77 4.49 12.64
N LYS A 72 9.98 5.50 11.80
CA LYS A 72 10.49 6.80 12.23
C LYS A 72 9.37 7.78 12.49
N LYS A 73 9.52 8.58 13.54
CA LYS A 73 8.65 9.71 13.83
C LYS A 73 8.69 10.73 12.70
N GLY A 74 7.54 11.27 12.33
CA GLY A 74 7.41 12.26 11.27
C GLY A 74 7.55 11.72 9.86
N GLN A 75 7.84 10.43 9.66
CA GLN A 75 7.94 9.80 8.36
C GLN A 75 6.60 9.17 7.96
N LEU A 76 6.14 9.45 6.75
CA LEU A 76 4.99 8.76 6.19
C LEU A 76 5.26 7.25 6.13
N THR A 77 4.37 6.49 6.71
CA THR A 77 4.47 5.03 6.80
C THR A 77 3.21 4.39 6.24
N LYS A 78 3.38 3.32 5.48
CA LYS A 78 2.28 2.49 4.97
C LYS A 78 2.33 1.13 5.64
N ILE A 79 1.23 0.72 6.25
CA ILE A 79 1.05 -0.64 6.77
C ILE A 79 0.27 -1.44 5.74
N HIS A 80 0.89 -2.44 5.18
CA HIS A 80 0.28 -3.45 4.33
C HIS A 80 -0.17 -4.62 5.21
N PHE A 81 -1.45 -4.69 5.46
CA PHE A 81 -2.03 -5.71 6.34
C PHE A 81 -2.75 -6.79 5.55
N THR A 82 -2.40 -8.04 5.81
CA THR A 82 -3.10 -9.23 5.29
C THR A 82 -3.43 -10.20 6.42
N ALA A 83 -4.38 -11.09 6.19
CA ALA A 83 -4.73 -12.12 7.14
C ALA A 83 -4.85 -13.48 6.44
N GLU A 84 -4.34 -14.53 7.05
CA GLU A 84 -4.58 -15.90 6.57
C GLU A 84 -6.06 -16.26 6.67
N SER A 85 -6.49 -17.29 5.93
CA SER A 85 -7.81 -17.86 6.10
C SER A 85 -7.98 -18.42 7.54
N ASN A 86 -9.19 -18.33 8.06
CA ASN A 86 -9.56 -18.88 9.36
C ASN A 86 -8.87 -18.29 10.60
N VAL A 87 -8.34 -17.09 10.51
CA VAL A 87 -7.74 -16.40 11.68
C VAL A 87 -8.76 -15.76 12.63
N GLY A 88 -10.06 -15.91 12.38
CA GLY A 88 -11.10 -15.34 13.23
C GLY A 88 -10.95 -13.83 13.40
N CYS A 89 -10.84 -13.36 14.65
CA CYS A 89 -10.64 -11.93 14.96
C CYS A 89 -9.31 -11.36 14.42
N GLY A 90 -8.34 -12.20 14.10
CA GLY A 90 -7.07 -11.78 13.51
C GLY A 90 -7.19 -11.11 12.15
N ARG A 91 -8.35 -11.17 11.52
CA ARG A 91 -8.64 -10.38 10.32
C ARG A 91 -8.67 -8.87 10.57
N GLN A 92 -8.74 -8.47 11.81
CA GLN A 92 -8.68 -7.07 12.21
C GLN A 92 -7.32 -6.77 12.82
N LEU A 93 -6.72 -5.68 12.40
CA LEU A 93 -5.52 -5.07 12.98
C LEU A 93 -5.93 -3.75 13.62
N VAL A 94 -5.63 -3.58 14.90
CA VAL A 94 -5.79 -2.33 15.63
C VAL A 94 -4.45 -1.97 16.23
N VAL A 95 -3.97 -0.74 15.99
CA VAL A 95 -2.78 -0.20 16.66
C VAL A 95 -3.26 0.71 17.79
N TYR A 96 -3.12 0.23 19.01
CA TYR A 96 -3.62 0.94 20.19
C TYR A 96 -2.81 2.21 20.47
N GLY A 97 -3.52 3.29 20.71
CA GLY A 97 -2.89 4.61 20.96
C GLY A 97 -2.59 5.44 19.71
N MET A 98 -2.82 4.87 18.51
CA MET A 98 -2.66 5.60 17.24
C MET A 98 -3.94 5.74 16.43
N ASN A 99 -5.05 5.17 16.89
CA ASN A 99 -6.33 5.15 16.19
C ASN A 99 -6.27 4.57 14.76
N LEU A 100 -5.40 3.58 14.55
CA LEU A 100 -5.26 2.88 13.28
C LEU A 100 -6.01 1.55 13.34
N ASN A 101 -6.80 1.27 12.31
CA ASN A 101 -7.59 0.05 12.20
C ASN A 101 -7.68 -0.40 10.74
N ALA A 102 -7.50 -1.69 10.50
CA ALA A 102 -7.70 -2.33 9.20
C ALA A 102 -8.41 -3.67 9.37
N VAL A 103 -9.18 -4.06 8.36
CA VAL A 103 -9.84 -5.37 8.31
C VAL A 103 -9.55 -6.02 6.97
N SER A 104 -8.72 -7.06 6.96
CA SER A 104 -8.48 -7.90 5.80
C SER A 104 -9.65 -8.87 5.60
N LYS A 105 -10.38 -8.71 4.51
CA LYS A 105 -11.46 -9.62 4.12
C LYS A 105 -10.90 -10.66 3.14
N ASN A 106 -11.11 -11.94 3.44
CA ASN A 106 -10.71 -13.04 2.55
C ASN A 106 -9.21 -13.06 2.16
N GLY A 107 -8.33 -12.52 3.00
CA GLY A 107 -6.90 -12.42 2.73
C GLY A 107 -6.51 -11.23 1.85
N GLU A 108 -7.43 -10.35 1.53
CA GLU A 108 -7.15 -9.12 0.79
C GLU A 108 -6.22 -8.19 1.57
N GLU A 109 -5.28 -7.58 0.88
CA GLU A 109 -4.41 -6.57 1.46
C GLU A 109 -5.17 -5.29 1.76
N GLN A 110 -4.94 -4.76 2.94
CA GLN A 110 -5.42 -3.45 3.37
C GLN A 110 -4.22 -2.55 3.64
N VAL A 111 -4.23 -1.37 3.07
CA VAL A 111 -3.15 -0.40 3.26
C VAL A 111 -3.64 0.74 4.15
N ILE A 112 -2.90 1.00 5.23
CA ILE A 112 -3.12 2.15 6.11
C ILE A 112 -1.93 3.09 5.97
N GLU A 113 -2.19 4.33 5.64
CA GLU A 113 -1.16 5.38 5.63
C GLU A 113 -1.25 6.21 6.91
N PHE A 114 -0.11 6.45 7.55
CA PHE A 114 -0.04 7.29 8.74
C PHE A 114 1.35 7.89 8.91
N THR A 115 1.42 8.98 9.68
CA THR A 115 2.68 9.61 10.08
C THR A 115 2.75 9.63 11.60
N PRO A 116 3.64 8.84 12.23
CA PRO A 116 3.76 8.81 13.68
C PRO A 116 4.18 10.17 14.24
N GLN A 117 3.43 10.71 15.19
CA GLN A 117 3.73 12.00 15.81
C GLN A 117 4.43 11.87 17.16
N LYS A 118 4.39 10.68 17.76
CA LYS A 118 4.96 10.40 19.08
C LYS A 118 5.87 9.19 19.00
N GLU A 119 7.02 9.29 19.66
CA GLU A 119 7.92 8.17 19.90
C GLU A 119 7.34 7.23 20.95
N GLY A 120 7.76 5.98 20.91
CA GLY A 120 7.36 4.99 21.90
C GLY A 120 7.01 3.64 21.28
N THR A 121 6.54 2.76 22.13
CA THR A 121 6.10 1.41 21.72
C THR A 121 4.59 1.33 21.83
N PHE A 122 3.94 0.97 20.73
CA PHE A 122 2.51 0.81 20.59
C PHE A 122 2.20 -0.66 20.32
N GLU A 123 1.21 -1.18 21.02
CA GLU A 123 0.73 -2.54 20.79
C GLU A 123 -0.17 -2.59 19.56
N TYR A 124 -0.02 -3.62 18.74
CA TYR A 124 -1.05 -3.95 17.75
C TYR A 124 -1.63 -5.35 18.01
N ASN A 125 -2.93 -5.47 17.86
CA ASN A 125 -3.69 -6.68 18.12
C ASN A 125 -5.02 -6.65 17.35
N CYS A 126 -5.81 -7.71 17.45
CA CYS A 126 -7.21 -7.65 17.04
C CYS A 126 -8.05 -6.89 18.09
N GLY A 127 -9.21 -6.39 17.69
CA GLY A 127 -10.09 -5.61 18.57
C GLY A 127 -10.46 -6.33 19.89
N MET A 128 -10.53 -7.65 19.88
CA MET A 128 -10.82 -8.47 21.06
C MET A 128 -9.55 -8.89 21.85
N ARG A 129 -8.37 -8.49 21.41
CA ARG A 129 -7.07 -8.82 22.03
C ARG A 129 -6.81 -10.32 22.24
N MET A 130 -7.34 -11.15 21.37
CA MET A 130 -7.20 -12.60 21.46
C MET A 130 -5.96 -13.14 20.73
N MET A 131 -5.29 -12.30 19.96
CA MET A 131 -4.04 -12.66 19.28
C MET A 131 -2.85 -12.37 20.20
N LYS A 132 -1.73 -13.07 19.96
CA LYS A 132 -0.46 -12.67 20.57
C LYS A 132 -0.11 -11.27 20.06
N PRO A 133 0.07 -10.29 20.95
CA PRO A 133 0.27 -8.91 20.54
C PRO A 133 1.57 -8.71 19.78
N GLY A 134 1.55 -7.83 18.79
CA GLY A 134 2.74 -7.30 18.17
C GLY A 134 3.06 -5.90 18.67
N LYS A 135 4.23 -5.38 18.30
CA LYS A 135 4.74 -4.09 18.74
C LYS A 135 5.11 -3.21 17.54
N LEU A 136 4.61 -2.00 17.53
CA LEU A 136 5.06 -0.93 16.64
C LEU A 136 5.94 0.01 17.46
N VAL A 137 7.22 0.10 17.12
CA VAL A 137 8.20 0.95 17.80
C VAL A 137 8.44 2.19 16.93
N VAL A 138 8.16 3.35 17.49
CA VAL A 138 8.42 4.64 16.84
C VAL A 138 9.70 5.22 17.42
N VAL A 139 10.71 5.35 16.57
CA VAL A 139 12.02 5.94 16.91
C VAL A 139 12.13 7.36 16.35
N PRO A 140 13.06 8.19 16.83
CA PRO A 140 13.33 9.53 16.32
C PRO A 140 13.60 9.58 14.82
#